data_3fa944b98983d886f1747b6e8aca9133
#
_entry.id   3fa944b98983d886f1747b6e8aca9133
#
_cell.length_a   1.000
_cell.length_b   1.000
_cell.length_c   1.000
_cell.angle_alpha   90.00
_cell.angle_beta   90.00
_cell.angle_gamma   90.00
#
_symmetry.space_group_name_H-M   'P 1'
#
loop_
_entity.id
_entity.type
_entity.pdbx_description
1 polymer ?
#
loop_
_entity_poly.entity_id
_entity_poly.type
_entity_poly.pdbx_seq_one_letter_code
_entity_poly.pdbx_strand_id
1 'polypeptide(L)'
;MKQSHYFYARITGDRALFTNPATKGGGEKYSYDVPTRQALKGIIDSVYRKPTFINVIDEVKVINKIQRESQGTRNLIGFNYGSDLSITTYLADVEYLIKFHFEWDLNRPDLKEDRNLKKHEEMMKRALELGGRKDVFLGTRECFATIDKISEGRYILTPSYYKNETIKLGIMFQSFDYPTSKNEKLKAYYTATEMVNGIIRFKPNKECDIVNTLDNYLFYPTPKDIKPIEQEYDEYIQKG
;
A
#
# COMPACT_ATOMS: atom_id res chain seq x y z
N MET A 1 -9.78 -22.83 3.89
CA MET A 1 -8.83 -21.79 4.32
C MET A 1 -9.51 -20.44 4.16
N LYS A 2 -9.24 -19.49 5.08
CA LYS A 2 -9.81 -18.15 5.02
C LYS A 2 -8.89 -17.15 4.32
N GLN A 3 -7.64 -17.52 4.02
CA GLN A 3 -6.60 -16.70 3.42
C GLN A 3 -5.85 -17.42 2.30
N SER A 4 -5.18 -16.64 1.43
CA SER A 4 -4.30 -17.16 0.37
C SER A 4 -2.93 -17.61 0.90
N HIS A 5 -2.12 -18.22 0.02
CA HIS A 5 -0.69 -18.33 0.23
C HIS A 5 -0.05 -16.94 0.25
N TYR A 6 1.17 -16.84 0.77
CA TYR A 6 1.94 -15.60 0.73
C TYR A 6 2.46 -15.30 -0.67
N PHE A 7 2.43 -14.03 -1.01
CA PHE A 7 3.04 -13.46 -2.20
C PHE A 7 4.20 -12.58 -1.80
N TYR A 8 5.17 -12.49 -2.69
CA TYR A 8 6.35 -11.66 -2.53
C TYR A 8 6.54 -10.80 -3.77
N ALA A 9 6.78 -9.52 -3.58
CA ALA A 9 7.01 -8.58 -4.66
C ALA A 9 8.15 -7.61 -4.32
N ARG A 10 8.83 -7.14 -5.36
CA ARG A 10 9.84 -6.09 -5.31
C ARG A 10 9.21 -4.83 -5.89
N ILE A 11 9.40 -3.71 -5.20
CA ILE A 11 8.95 -2.39 -5.65
C ILE A 11 10.17 -1.49 -5.70
N THR A 12 10.37 -0.81 -6.83
CA THR A 12 11.46 0.16 -7.02
C THR A 12 10.94 1.45 -7.61
N GLY A 13 11.57 2.56 -7.24
CA GLY A 13 11.27 3.87 -7.78
C GLY A 13 12.36 4.89 -7.46
N ASP A 14 12.53 5.85 -8.33
CA ASP A 14 13.52 6.93 -8.15
C ASP A 14 13.17 7.79 -6.94
N ARG A 15 11.86 7.99 -6.69
CA ARG A 15 11.34 8.81 -5.60
C ARG A 15 10.13 8.19 -4.93
N ALA A 16 9.92 8.52 -3.65
CA ALA A 16 8.68 8.21 -2.93
C ALA A 16 8.25 9.37 -2.02
N LEU A 17 6.93 9.54 -1.88
CA LEU A 17 6.35 10.52 -0.98
C LEU A 17 5.22 9.90 -0.16
N PHE A 18 5.55 9.33 0.98
CA PHE A 18 4.57 8.84 1.95
C PHE A 18 4.27 9.95 2.96
N THR A 19 3.47 10.93 2.55
CA THR A 19 3.27 12.18 3.28
C THR A 19 2.94 11.94 4.75
N ASN A 20 3.75 12.51 5.65
CA ASN A 20 3.48 12.51 7.07
C ASN A 20 2.31 13.48 7.36
N PRO A 21 1.20 13.04 7.95
CA PRO A 21 0.06 13.90 8.25
C PRO A 21 0.40 15.11 9.11
N ALA A 22 1.39 15.00 10.00
CA ALA A 22 1.82 16.08 10.89
C ALA A 22 2.41 17.28 10.11
N THR A 23 2.98 17.05 8.92
CA THR A 23 3.59 18.11 8.10
C THR A 23 2.63 18.67 7.05
N LYS A 24 1.45 18.06 6.89
CA LYS A 24 0.51 18.41 5.81
C LYS A 24 -0.16 19.78 5.98
N GLY A 25 -0.18 20.33 7.19
CA GLY A 25 -0.79 21.63 7.49
C GLY A 25 0.05 22.85 7.11
N GLY A 26 1.32 22.68 6.73
CA GLY A 26 2.24 23.72 6.31
C GLY A 26 2.50 23.74 4.80
N GLY A 27 3.29 24.71 4.33
CA GLY A 27 3.76 24.78 2.94
C GLY A 27 4.78 23.71 2.55
N GLU A 28 5.22 22.90 3.52
CA GLU A 28 6.20 21.85 3.34
C GLU A 28 5.58 20.47 3.46
N LYS A 29 5.86 19.60 2.49
CA LYS A 29 5.46 18.19 2.51
C LYS A 29 6.68 17.33 2.81
N TYR A 30 6.57 16.47 3.81
CA TYR A 30 7.65 15.60 4.22
C TYR A 30 7.20 14.13 4.19
N SER A 31 8.02 13.26 3.60
CA SER A 31 7.74 11.83 3.59
C SER A 31 8.06 11.19 4.93
N TYR A 32 7.28 10.19 5.36
CA TYR A 32 7.78 9.18 6.29
C TYR A 32 9.05 8.53 5.71
N ASP A 33 9.93 8.03 6.56
CA ASP A 33 11.17 7.36 6.16
C ASP A 33 10.94 6.02 5.45
N VAL A 34 9.78 5.43 5.68
CA VAL A 34 9.38 4.13 5.14
C VAL A 34 7.91 4.18 4.70
N PRO A 35 7.47 3.27 3.80
CA PRO A 35 6.07 3.21 3.42
C PRO A 35 5.18 2.79 4.58
N THR A 36 3.99 3.37 4.66
CA THR A 36 2.95 2.92 5.59
C THR A 36 2.29 1.65 5.05
N ARG A 37 1.69 0.84 5.94
CA ARG A 37 0.94 -0.35 5.54
C ARG A 37 -0.16 -0.01 4.52
N GLN A 38 -0.87 1.11 4.74
CA GLN A 38 -1.94 1.56 3.83
C GLN A 38 -1.42 1.94 2.45
N ALA A 39 -0.25 2.59 2.37
CA ALA A 39 0.37 2.91 1.08
C ALA A 39 0.73 1.65 0.30
N LEU A 40 1.36 0.67 0.96
CA LEU A 40 1.68 -0.62 0.35
C LEU A 40 0.43 -1.40 -0.06
N LYS A 41 -0.62 -1.37 0.77
CA LYS A 41 -1.91 -1.96 0.40
C LYS A 41 -2.49 -1.31 -0.86
N GLY A 42 -2.43 0.02 -0.96
CA GLY A 42 -2.87 0.75 -2.16
C GLY A 42 -2.10 0.33 -3.42
N ILE A 43 -0.80 0.09 -3.31
CA ILE A 43 0.04 -0.43 -4.39
C ILE A 43 -0.44 -1.83 -4.81
N ILE A 44 -0.63 -2.76 -3.88
CA ILE A 44 -1.11 -4.10 -4.20
C ILE A 44 -2.54 -4.09 -4.73
N ASP A 45 -3.39 -3.20 -4.23
CA ASP A 45 -4.74 -3.01 -4.76
C ASP A 45 -4.73 -2.50 -6.23
N SER A 46 -3.72 -1.75 -6.66
CA SER A 46 -3.55 -1.38 -8.07
C SER A 46 -3.03 -2.53 -8.94
N VAL A 47 -2.30 -3.47 -8.35
CA VAL A 47 -1.88 -4.70 -9.04
C VAL A 47 -3.06 -5.61 -9.30
N TYR A 48 -3.77 -6.01 -8.25
CA TYR A 48 -4.99 -6.83 -8.36
C TYR A 48 -5.89 -6.64 -7.15
N ARG A 49 -7.11 -6.22 -7.40
CA ARG A 49 -8.15 -6.05 -6.39
C ARG A 49 -9.49 -6.57 -6.90
N LYS A 50 -10.19 -7.29 -6.02
CA LYS A 50 -11.61 -7.64 -6.15
C LYS A 50 -12.32 -7.33 -4.84
N PRO A 51 -13.61 -6.96 -4.85
CA PRO A 51 -14.38 -6.75 -3.61
C PRO A 51 -14.63 -8.03 -2.83
N THR A 52 -14.28 -9.17 -3.38
CA THR A 52 -14.41 -10.50 -2.78
C THR A 52 -13.39 -10.74 -1.66
N PHE A 53 -12.25 -10.02 -1.71
CA PHE A 53 -11.15 -10.18 -0.76
C PHE A 53 -10.47 -8.86 -0.42
N ILE A 54 -9.68 -8.87 0.64
CA ILE A 54 -8.89 -7.74 1.13
C ILE A 54 -7.42 -8.14 1.08
N ASN A 55 -6.59 -7.32 0.42
CA ASN A 55 -5.13 -7.49 0.45
C ASN A 55 -4.58 -7.04 1.81
N VAL A 56 -3.76 -7.88 2.42
CA VAL A 56 -3.14 -7.69 3.73
C VAL A 56 -1.63 -7.68 3.57
N ILE A 57 -1.00 -6.59 3.97
CA ILE A 57 0.46 -6.47 3.99
C ILE A 57 0.98 -6.96 5.33
N ASP A 58 1.86 -7.96 5.30
CA ASP A 58 2.45 -8.56 6.49
C ASP A 58 3.77 -7.91 6.87
N GLU A 59 4.67 -7.81 5.89
CA GLU A 59 6.02 -7.29 6.10
C GLU A 59 6.49 -6.43 4.92
N VAL A 60 7.33 -5.46 5.22
CA VAL A 60 8.15 -4.76 4.22
C VAL A 60 9.61 -4.80 4.64
N LYS A 61 10.49 -5.14 3.70
CA LYS A 61 11.94 -5.06 3.86
C LYS A 61 12.45 -3.87 3.06
N VAL A 62 13.08 -2.93 3.72
CA VAL A 62 13.75 -1.76 3.14
C VAL A 62 15.14 -2.20 2.67
N ILE A 63 15.41 -2.12 1.38
CA ILE A 63 16.66 -2.63 0.79
C ILE A 63 17.73 -1.55 0.78
N ASN A 64 17.44 -0.40 0.16
CA ASN A 64 18.38 0.69 0.00
C ASN A 64 18.47 1.55 1.27
N LYS A 65 19.57 2.29 1.40
CA LYS A 65 19.71 3.32 2.44
C LYS A 65 18.62 4.37 2.28
N ILE A 66 17.98 4.76 3.36
CA ILE A 66 17.00 5.86 3.38
C ILE A 66 17.74 7.17 3.06
N GLN A 67 17.43 7.75 1.92
CA GLN A 67 17.98 9.02 1.45
C GLN A 67 16.84 9.98 1.15
N ARG A 68 17.08 11.27 1.30
CA ARG A 68 16.07 12.31 1.09
C ARG A 68 16.54 13.31 0.05
N GLU A 69 15.60 13.78 -0.74
CA GLU A 69 15.79 14.83 -1.73
C GLU A 69 14.68 15.87 -1.57
N SER A 70 15.06 17.15 -1.46
CA SER A 70 14.09 18.25 -1.34
C SER A 70 13.97 18.99 -2.66
N GLN A 71 12.72 19.21 -3.09
CA GLN A 71 12.39 19.94 -4.31
C GLN A 71 11.48 21.12 -3.98
N GLY A 72 11.89 22.31 -4.39
CA GLY A 72 11.08 23.53 -4.31
C GLY A 72 10.24 23.72 -5.59
N THR A 73 8.95 23.96 -5.41
CA THR A 73 8.03 24.30 -6.51
C THR A 73 7.40 25.66 -6.24
N ARG A 74 7.46 26.58 -7.21
CA ARG A 74 6.76 27.87 -7.13
C ARG A 74 5.35 27.71 -7.67
N ASN A 75 4.37 27.80 -6.78
CA ASN A 75 2.96 27.77 -7.12
C ASN A 75 2.45 29.20 -7.37
N LEU A 76 1.70 29.42 -8.45
CA LEU A 76 1.03 30.68 -8.69
C LEU A 76 -0.17 30.82 -7.74
N ILE A 77 -0.26 31.95 -7.04
CA ILE A 77 -1.35 32.25 -6.12
C ILE A 77 -2.26 33.31 -6.76
N GLY A 78 -3.47 32.87 -7.17
CA GLY A 78 -4.55 33.75 -7.63
C GLY A 78 -4.24 34.52 -8.91
N PHE A 79 -5.14 35.48 -9.23
CA PHE A 79 -5.08 36.28 -10.45
C PHE A 79 -3.99 37.39 -10.44
N ASN A 80 -3.36 37.67 -9.30
CA ASN A 80 -2.40 38.77 -9.16
C ASN A 80 -0.93 38.34 -9.32
N TYR A 81 -0.67 37.19 -9.94
CA TYR A 81 0.69 36.69 -10.22
C TYR A 81 1.62 36.57 -9.00
N GLY A 82 1.07 36.51 -7.81
CA GLY A 82 1.81 36.15 -6.62
C GLY A 82 2.32 34.69 -6.74
N SER A 83 3.48 34.41 -6.20
CA SER A 83 4.00 33.04 -6.14
C SER A 83 4.35 32.64 -4.71
N ASP A 84 4.03 31.42 -4.34
CA ASP A 84 4.43 30.81 -3.08
C ASP A 84 5.40 29.66 -3.33
N LEU A 85 6.39 29.51 -2.45
CA LEU A 85 7.36 28.44 -2.52
C LEU A 85 6.87 27.27 -1.67
N SER A 86 6.54 26.14 -2.31
CA SER A 86 6.23 24.88 -1.64
C SER A 86 7.44 23.95 -1.72
N ILE A 87 7.92 23.49 -0.58
CA ILE A 87 9.03 22.53 -0.49
C ILE A 87 8.48 21.15 -0.23
N THR A 88 8.89 20.18 -1.05
CA THR A 88 8.54 18.77 -0.87
C THR A 88 9.80 17.95 -0.67
N THR A 89 9.88 17.19 0.43
CA THR A 89 10.99 16.29 0.71
C THR A 89 10.56 14.86 0.42
N TYR A 90 11.14 14.31 -0.64
CA TYR A 90 10.94 12.94 -1.10
C TYR A 90 11.98 11.99 -0.48
N LEU A 91 11.66 10.70 -0.46
CA LEU A 91 12.67 9.64 -0.38
C LEU A 91 13.26 9.44 -1.78
N ALA A 92 14.56 9.20 -1.88
CA ALA A 92 15.27 9.00 -3.14
C ALA A 92 15.79 7.56 -3.24
N ASP A 93 15.83 7.02 -4.47
CA ASP A 93 16.36 5.69 -4.81
C ASP A 93 15.84 4.58 -3.89
N VAL A 94 14.53 4.35 -3.94
CA VAL A 94 13.87 3.42 -3.02
C VAL A 94 13.69 2.04 -3.62
N GLU A 95 13.98 1.03 -2.79
CA GLU A 95 13.73 -0.37 -3.10
C GLU A 95 13.13 -1.07 -1.88
N TYR A 96 11.98 -1.71 -2.09
CA TYR A 96 11.23 -2.43 -1.06
C TYR A 96 10.94 -3.85 -1.53
N LEU A 97 11.12 -4.83 -0.64
CA LEU A 97 10.54 -6.16 -0.81
C LEU A 97 9.37 -6.31 0.14
N ILE A 98 8.24 -6.74 -0.36
CA ILE A 98 7.03 -6.89 0.43
C ILE A 98 6.59 -8.35 0.48
N LYS A 99 6.04 -8.74 1.64
CA LYS A 99 5.33 -10.00 1.85
C LYS A 99 3.89 -9.67 2.18
N PHE A 100 2.96 -10.32 1.48
CA PHE A 100 1.54 -10.07 1.65
C PHE A 100 0.71 -11.30 1.30
N HIS A 101 -0.54 -11.30 1.71
CA HIS A 101 -1.56 -12.28 1.34
C HIS A 101 -2.91 -11.58 1.14
N PHE A 102 -3.93 -12.30 0.74
CA PHE A 102 -5.29 -11.79 0.79
C PHE A 102 -6.19 -12.68 1.64
N GLU A 103 -7.19 -12.04 2.24
CA GLU A 103 -8.23 -12.70 3.03
C GLU A 103 -9.61 -12.41 2.42
N TRP A 104 -10.57 -13.35 2.58
CA TRP A 104 -11.93 -13.11 2.12
C TRP A 104 -12.59 -11.96 2.88
N ASP A 105 -13.21 -11.04 2.14
CA ASP A 105 -14.08 -10.05 2.76
C ASP A 105 -15.39 -10.69 3.20
N LEU A 106 -15.48 -10.98 4.49
CA LEU A 106 -16.66 -11.63 5.07
C LEU A 106 -17.86 -10.68 5.18
N ASN A 107 -17.67 -9.37 5.06
CA ASN A 107 -18.72 -8.37 5.02
C ASN A 107 -19.47 -8.35 3.67
N ARG A 108 -19.02 -9.14 2.70
CA ARG A 108 -19.62 -9.32 1.38
C ARG A 108 -20.12 -10.75 1.18
N PRO A 109 -21.21 -11.15 1.89
CA PRO A 109 -21.79 -12.50 1.73
C PRO A 109 -22.39 -12.74 0.33
N ASP A 110 -22.77 -11.67 -0.37
CA ASP A 110 -23.23 -11.67 -1.76
C ASP A 110 -22.16 -12.19 -2.76
N LEU A 111 -20.88 -12.12 -2.41
CA LEU A 111 -19.77 -12.57 -3.23
C LEU A 111 -19.21 -13.94 -2.81
N LYS A 112 -19.97 -14.73 -2.06
CA LYS A 112 -19.52 -16.04 -1.56
C LYS A 112 -19.15 -17.00 -2.70
N GLU A 113 -19.90 -16.99 -3.79
CA GLU A 113 -19.68 -17.85 -4.97
C GLU A 113 -18.40 -17.48 -5.73
N ASP A 114 -17.99 -16.19 -5.69
CA ASP A 114 -16.76 -15.70 -6.32
C ASP A 114 -15.49 -16.09 -5.52
N ARG A 115 -15.60 -16.73 -4.34
CA ARG A 115 -14.46 -17.08 -3.46
C ARG A 115 -13.74 -18.33 -3.92
N ASN A 116 -13.18 -18.31 -5.11
CA ASN A 116 -12.33 -19.37 -5.64
C ASN A 116 -10.85 -19.06 -5.38
N LEU A 117 -10.28 -19.64 -4.32
CA LEU A 117 -8.92 -19.35 -3.86
C LEU A 117 -7.87 -19.53 -4.98
N LYS A 118 -7.90 -20.68 -5.63
CA LYS A 118 -6.91 -21.04 -6.67
C LYS A 118 -6.91 -20.04 -7.82
N LYS A 119 -8.09 -19.67 -8.33
CA LYS A 119 -8.21 -18.74 -9.45
C LYS A 119 -7.76 -17.32 -9.06
N HIS A 120 -8.11 -16.83 -7.87
CA HIS A 120 -7.64 -15.54 -7.39
C HIS A 120 -6.13 -15.51 -7.18
N GLU A 121 -5.52 -16.60 -6.68
CA GLU A 121 -4.07 -16.70 -6.53
C GLU A 121 -3.35 -16.66 -7.89
N GLU A 122 -3.86 -17.36 -8.90
CA GLU A 122 -3.29 -17.35 -10.24
C GLU A 122 -3.43 -15.98 -10.90
N MET A 123 -4.57 -15.32 -10.73
CA MET A 123 -4.76 -13.95 -11.24
C MET A 123 -3.85 -12.94 -10.55
N MET A 124 -3.59 -13.08 -9.24
CA MET A 124 -2.63 -12.25 -8.52
C MET A 124 -1.20 -12.47 -9.04
N LYS A 125 -0.79 -13.75 -9.21
CA LYS A 125 0.53 -14.09 -9.75
C LYS A 125 0.77 -13.47 -11.12
N ARG A 126 -0.20 -13.63 -12.03
CA ARG A 126 -0.15 -13.04 -13.36
C ARG A 126 -0.08 -11.51 -13.32
N ALA A 127 -0.90 -10.88 -12.50
CA ALA A 127 -0.91 -9.42 -12.40
C ALA A 127 0.46 -8.88 -11.91
N LEU A 128 1.11 -9.58 -10.98
CA LEU A 128 2.47 -9.26 -10.54
C LEU A 128 3.51 -9.47 -11.66
N GLU A 129 3.40 -10.54 -12.45
CA GLU A 129 4.30 -10.83 -13.57
C GLU A 129 4.20 -9.80 -14.69
N LEU A 130 3.06 -9.15 -14.82
CA LEU A 130 2.83 -8.07 -15.79
C LEU A 130 3.19 -6.68 -15.25
N GLY A 131 3.71 -6.58 -14.02
CA GLY A 131 4.01 -5.28 -13.38
C GLY A 131 2.79 -4.53 -12.85
N GLY A 132 1.66 -5.21 -12.69
CA GLY A 132 0.40 -4.64 -12.23
C GLY A 132 -0.62 -4.42 -13.36
N ARG A 133 -1.90 -4.28 -12.98
CA ARG A 133 -2.99 -3.96 -13.93
C ARG A 133 -3.16 -2.45 -14.14
N LYS A 134 -2.60 -1.66 -13.25
CA LYS A 134 -2.60 -0.20 -13.27
C LYS A 134 -1.23 0.29 -12.90
N ASP A 135 -0.92 1.52 -13.28
CA ASP A 135 0.31 2.20 -12.89
C ASP A 135 0.48 2.20 -11.37
N VAL A 136 1.71 1.99 -10.94
CA VAL A 136 2.10 1.94 -9.53
C VAL A 136 2.79 3.23 -9.16
N PHE A 137 2.40 3.80 -8.01
CA PHE A 137 2.94 5.04 -7.49
C PHE A 137 3.32 4.89 -6.01
N LEU A 138 4.46 5.45 -5.63
CA LEU A 138 4.94 5.46 -4.24
C LEU A 138 4.43 6.71 -3.50
N GLY A 139 3.12 6.70 -3.23
CA GLY A 139 2.40 7.74 -2.49
C GLY A 139 1.70 8.73 -3.39
N THR A 140 2.41 9.45 -4.23
CA THR A 140 1.85 10.45 -5.16
C THR A 140 2.17 10.10 -6.61
N ARG A 141 1.40 10.66 -7.58
CA ARG A 141 1.49 10.29 -9.00
C ARG A 141 2.84 10.64 -9.63
N GLU A 142 3.53 11.63 -9.14
CA GLU A 142 4.88 12.00 -9.57
C GLU A 142 5.95 11.00 -9.14
N CYS A 143 5.66 10.13 -8.19
CA CYS A 143 6.54 9.06 -7.71
C CYS A 143 6.21 7.74 -8.39
N PHE A 144 6.51 7.64 -9.68
CA PHE A 144 6.28 6.42 -10.45
C PHE A 144 7.15 5.27 -9.94
N ALA A 145 6.62 4.06 -9.98
CA ALA A 145 7.32 2.87 -9.51
C ALA A 145 7.08 1.67 -10.41
N THR A 146 7.99 0.71 -10.33
CA THR A 146 7.82 -0.62 -10.92
C THR A 146 7.58 -1.64 -9.81
N ILE A 147 6.82 -2.67 -10.14
CA ILE A 147 6.58 -3.80 -9.26
C ILE A 147 6.84 -5.11 -10.01
N ASP A 148 7.62 -5.99 -9.39
CA ASP A 148 7.99 -7.29 -9.94
C ASP A 148 7.66 -8.40 -8.95
N LYS A 149 7.17 -9.53 -9.46
CA LYS A 149 7.04 -10.75 -8.66
C LYS A 149 8.43 -11.29 -8.30
N ILE A 150 8.63 -11.67 -7.05
CA ILE A 150 9.82 -12.38 -6.61
C ILE A 150 9.47 -13.69 -5.91
N SER A 151 10.45 -14.59 -5.78
CA SER A 151 10.30 -15.80 -4.97
C SER A 151 10.54 -15.51 -3.49
N GLU A 152 10.00 -16.38 -2.63
CA GLU A 152 10.30 -16.34 -1.19
C GLU A 152 11.81 -16.44 -0.90
N GLY A 153 12.51 -17.32 -1.63
CA GLY A 153 13.96 -17.46 -1.51
C GLY A 153 14.68 -16.14 -1.80
N ARG A 154 14.25 -15.39 -2.83
CA ARG A 154 14.83 -14.07 -3.12
C ARG A 154 14.50 -13.06 -2.01
N TYR A 155 13.28 -13.05 -1.48
CA TYR A 155 12.91 -12.21 -0.34
C TYR A 155 13.80 -12.46 0.88
N ILE A 156 14.07 -13.73 1.21
CA ILE A 156 14.89 -14.12 2.35
C ILE A 156 16.37 -13.73 2.12
N LEU A 157 16.92 -14.07 0.96
CA LEU A 157 18.36 -13.95 0.66
C LEU A 157 18.81 -12.52 0.34
N THR A 158 17.91 -11.63 -0.12
CA THR A 158 18.29 -10.25 -0.44
C THR A 158 18.60 -9.49 0.85
N PRO A 159 19.84 -9.01 1.05
CA PRO A 159 20.20 -8.27 2.25
C PRO A 159 19.60 -6.87 2.22
N SER A 160 19.30 -6.33 3.39
CA SER A 160 18.99 -4.90 3.60
C SER A 160 20.27 -4.13 3.91
N TYR A 161 20.30 -2.84 3.57
CA TYR A 161 21.33 -1.92 4.04
C TYR A 161 21.38 -1.89 5.59
N TYR A 162 20.23 -2.08 6.26
CA TYR A 162 20.04 -2.03 7.71
C TYR A 162 20.21 -3.40 8.40
N LYS A 163 21.04 -4.26 7.84
CA LYS A 163 21.34 -5.56 8.46
C LYS A 163 22.00 -5.33 9.83
N ASN A 164 21.49 -6.03 10.86
CA ASN A 164 21.91 -5.93 12.26
C ASN A 164 21.60 -4.60 12.96
N GLU A 165 20.71 -3.79 12.39
CA GLU A 165 20.24 -2.54 12.99
C GLU A 165 18.79 -2.65 13.47
N THR A 166 18.47 -1.92 14.53
CA THR A 166 17.11 -1.70 15.00
C THR A 166 16.85 -0.20 15.05
N ILE A 167 15.90 0.27 14.25
CA ILE A 167 15.56 1.69 14.14
C ILE A 167 14.11 1.90 14.61
N LYS A 168 13.93 2.77 15.61
CA LYS A 168 12.60 3.18 16.07
C LYS A 168 12.09 4.32 15.20
N LEU A 169 11.00 4.11 14.50
CA LEU A 169 10.42 5.07 13.57
C LEU A 169 9.33 5.96 14.22
N GLY A 170 9.02 5.72 15.48
CA GLY A 170 7.99 6.44 16.21
C GLY A 170 6.56 5.98 15.85
N ILE A 171 5.58 6.80 16.20
CA ILE A 171 4.16 6.53 15.90
C ILE A 171 3.91 6.86 14.44
N MET A 172 3.50 5.86 13.67
CA MET A 172 3.18 6.00 12.26
C MET A 172 1.72 5.63 11.99
N PHE A 173 1.16 6.28 10.96
CA PHE A 173 -0.12 5.86 10.41
C PHE A 173 0.00 4.44 9.84
N GLN A 174 -0.91 3.57 10.23
CA GLN A 174 -0.93 2.16 9.85
C GLN A 174 -1.90 1.90 8.70
N SER A 175 -3.18 2.15 8.96
CA SER A 175 -4.26 1.82 8.02
C SER A 175 -5.55 2.56 8.35
N PHE A 176 -6.46 2.55 7.37
CA PHE A 176 -7.87 2.87 7.58
C PHE A 176 -8.70 1.59 7.76
N ASP A 177 -9.75 1.69 8.57
CA ASP A 177 -10.86 0.74 8.62
C ASP A 177 -12.10 1.45 8.08
N TYR A 178 -12.50 1.07 6.87
CA TYR A 178 -13.60 1.72 6.16
C TYR A 178 -14.94 1.16 6.64
N PRO A 179 -15.94 2.03 6.84
CA PRO A 179 -17.27 1.58 7.26
C PRO A 179 -17.90 0.64 6.24
N THR A 180 -18.59 -0.37 6.73
CA THR A 180 -19.37 -1.34 5.94
C THR A 180 -20.84 -0.94 5.85
N SER A 181 -21.28 0.00 6.69
CA SER A 181 -22.63 0.54 6.76
C SER A 181 -22.64 2.05 7.00
N LYS A 182 -23.80 2.70 6.74
CA LYS A 182 -23.96 4.15 6.95
C LYS A 182 -23.80 4.59 8.41
N ASN A 183 -23.99 3.67 9.37
CA ASN A 183 -23.95 3.98 10.81
C ASN A 183 -22.55 3.83 11.41
N GLU A 184 -21.61 3.29 10.63
CA GLU A 184 -20.22 3.13 11.06
C GLU A 184 -19.39 4.33 10.62
N LYS A 185 -18.35 4.64 11.40
CA LYS A 185 -17.40 5.72 11.11
C LYS A 185 -16.09 5.17 10.59
N LEU A 186 -15.43 5.94 9.75
CA LEU A 186 -14.05 5.65 9.31
C LEU A 186 -13.12 5.73 10.52
N LYS A 187 -12.26 4.71 10.69
CA LYS A 187 -11.23 4.68 11.74
C LYS A 187 -9.86 4.74 11.12
N ALA A 188 -8.98 5.52 11.73
CA ALA A 188 -7.57 5.60 11.39
C ALA A 188 -6.75 5.01 12.53
N TYR A 189 -5.88 4.06 12.20
CA TYR A 189 -5.03 3.34 13.15
C TYR A 189 -3.59 3.82 13.07
N TYR A 190 -2.97 3.99 14.25
CA TYR A 190 -1.58 4.37 14.38
C TYR A 190 -0.89 3.43 15.36
N THR A 191 0.38 3.15 15.14
CA THR A 191 1.17 2.28 16.03
C THR A 191 2.61 2.72 16.10
N ALA A 192 3.26 2.46 17.23
CA ALA A 192 4.69 2.57 17.35
C ALA A 192 5.35 1.55 16.42
N THR A 193 6.14 2.03 15.49
CA THR A 193 6.76 1.24 14.44
C THR A 193 8.25 1.15 14.65
N GLU A 194 8.80 -0.04 14.50
CA GLU A 194 10.24 -0.29 14.49
C GLU A 194 10.64 -1.11 13.27
N MET A 195 11.84 -0.87 12.80
CA MET A 195 12.47 -1.63 11.71
C MET A 195 13.63 -2.43 12.32
N VAL A 196 13.56 -3.75 12.23
CA VAL A 196 14.57 -4.68 12.74
C VAL A 196 15.22 -5.40 11.56
N ASN A 197 16.53 -5.30 11.42
CA ASN A 197 17.27 -5.88 10.28
C ASN A 197 16.72 -5.43 8.91
N GLY A 198 16.23 -4.19 8.84
CA GLY A 198 15.59 -3.64 7.65
C GLY A 198 14.15 -4.11 7.41
N ILE A 199 13.57 -4.91 8.30
CA ILE A 199 12.21 -5.46 8.16
C ILE A 199 11.27 -4.76 9.14
N ILE A 200 10.13 -4.31 8.62
CA ILE A 200 9.00 -3.83 9.40
C ILE A 200 7.88 -4.87 9.30
N ARG A 201 7.42 -5.35 10.46
CA ARG A 201 6.26 -6.23 10.57
C ARG A 201 5.04 -5.44 10.97
N PHE A 202 3.99 -5.52 10.16
CA PHE A 202 2.77 -4.78 10.42
C PHE A 202 1.83 -5.57 11.34
N LYS A 203 1.32 -4.88 12.36
CA LYS A 203 0.36 -5.46 13.31
C LYS A 203 -1.06 -5.45 12.74
N PRO A 204 -1.93 -6.39 13.14
CA PRO A 204 -3.38 -6.28 12.90
C PRO A 204 -3.94 -4.99 13.53
N ASN A 205 -5.01 -4.45 12.94
CA ASN A 205 -5.63 -3.21 13.45
C ASN A 205 -6.02 -3.27 14.93
N LYS A 206 -6.40 -4.46 15.43
CA LYS A 206 -6.77 -4.69 16.83
C LYS A 206 -5.63 -4.51 17.82
N GLU A 207 -4.39 -4.58 17.35
CA GLU A 207 -3.16 -4.46 18.15
C GLU A 207 -2.50 -3.09 18.00
N CYS A 208 -3.13 -2.16 17.29
CA CYS A 208 -2.62 -0.80 17.13
C CYS A 208 -2.80 0.02 18.41
N ASP A 209 -1.83 0.88 18.68
CA ASP A 209 -1.75 1.65 19.94
C ASP A 209 -2.77 2.79 20.02
N ILE A 210 -3.11 3.39 18.87
CA ILE A 210 -4.00 4.57 18.79
C ILE A 210 -5.04 4.36 17.69
N VAL A 211 -6.29 4.68 18.00
CA VAL A 211 -7.43 4.65 17.08
C VAL A 211 -8.12 6.01 17.08
N ASN A 212 -8.14 6.66 15.93
CA ASN A 212 -8.86 7.91 15.72
C ASN A 212 -10.11 7.67 14.88
N THR A 213 -11.26 8.12 15.37
CA THR A 213 -12.53 8.07 14.63
C THR A 213 -12.69 9.35 13.82
N LEU A 214 -12.96 9.22 12.52
CA LEU A 214 -13.11 10.34 11.59
C LEU A 214 -14.58 10.52 11.22
N ASP A 215 -15.14 11.71 11.50
CA ASP A 215 -16.57 11.98 11.36
C ASP A 215 -17.01 12.42 9.96
N ASN A 216 -16.11 12.90 9.12
CA ASN A 216 -16.42 13.51 7.81
C ASN A 216 -16.35 12.53 6.62
N TYR A 217 -16.41 11.23 6.87
CA TYR A 217 -16.40 10.24 5.80
C TYR A 217 -17.82 9.98 5.27
N LEU A 218 -18.00 10.19 3.96
CA LEU A 218 -19.23 9.81 3.27
C LEU A 218 -19.14 8.34 2.85
N PHE A 219 -20.07 7.53 3.35
CA PHE A 219 -20.14 6.12 2.96
C PHE A 219 -20.63 5.98 1.52
N TYR A 220 -19.80 5.34 0.69
CA TYR A 220 -20.16 4.94 -0.68
C TYR A 220 -20.28 3.42 -0.74
N PRO A 221 -21.46 2.86 -1.06
CA PRO A 221 -21.61 1.43 -1.21
C PRO A 221 -20.78 0.94 -2.39
N THR A 222 -20.19 -0.24 -2.25
CA THR A 222 -19.44 -0.87 -3.35
C THR A 222 -20.38 -1.19 -4.50
N PRO A 223 -19.97 -0.96 -5.77
CA PRO A 223 -20.78 -1.31 -6.94
C PRO A 223 -21.22 -2.78 -6.91
N LYS A 224 -22.45 -3.05 -7.37
CA LYS A 224 -23.00 -4.41 -7.44
C LYS A 224 -22.49 -5.18 -8.66
N ASP A 225 -22.17 -4.47 -9.75
CA ASP A 225 -21.72 -5.06 -11.01
C ASP A 225 -20.23 -5.42 -10.92
N ILE A 226 -19.97 -6.66 -10.55
CA ILE A 226 -18.62 -7.20 -10.41
C ILE A 226 -18.51 -8.37 -11.37
N LYS A 227 -17.49 -8.35 -12.24
CA LYS A 227 -17.19 -9.47 -13.12
C LYS A 227 -16.77 -10.67 -12.28
N PRO A 228 -17.47 -11.83 -12.36
CA PRO A 228 -17.12 -13.03 -11.63
C PRO A 228 -15.71 -13.53 -11.95
N ILE A 229 -15.03 -14.14 -10.98
CA ILE A 229 -13.68 -14.68 -11.18
C ILE A 229 -13.66 -15.78 -12.23
N GLU A 230 -14.71 -16.59 -12.33
CA GLU A 230 -14.83 -17.65 -13.35
C GLU A 230 -14.71 -17.08 -14.76
N GLN A 231 -15.49 -16.04 -15.06
CA GLN A 231 -15.47 -15.38 -16.37
C GLN A 231 -14.11 -14.72 -16.65
N GLU A 232 -13.51 -14.08 -15.65
CA GLU A 232 -12.22 -13.42 -15.80
C GLU A 232 -11.09 -14.43 -16.03
N TYR A 233 -11.17 -15.58 -15.36
CA TYR A 233 -10.20 -16.66 -15.48
C TYR A 233 -10.29 -17.36 -16.86
N ASP A 234 -11.50 -17.60 -17.35
CA ASP A 234 -11.72 -18.22 -18.67
C ASP A 234 -11.19 -17.33 -19.81
N GLU A 235 -11.41 -16.01 -19.72
CA GLU A 235 -10.82 -15.06 -20.66
C GLU A 235 -9.29 -15.01 -20.58
N TYR A 236 -8.73 -15.27 -19.41
CA TYR A 236 -7.28 -15.38 -19.23
C TYR A 236 -6.72 -16.58 -19.98
N ILE A 237 -7.31 -17.78 -19.82
CA ILE A 237 -6.85 -19.00 -20.48
C ILE A 237 -6.97 -18.90 -22.01
N GLN A 238 -8.02 -18.22 -22.50
CA GLN A 238 -8.22 -18.07 -23.96
C GLN A 238 -7.22 -17.10 -24.62
N LYS A 239 -6.57 -16.22 -23.86
CA LYS A 239 -5.60 -15.23 -24.37
C LYS A 239 -4.14 -15.64 -24.20
N GLY A 240 -3.87 -16.76 -23.55
CA GLY A 240 -2.54 -17.33 -23.35
C GLY A 240 -2.30 -18.51 -24.27
#